data_a8480f3196f403b16ba2edc78d2095a3
#
_entry.id   a8480f3196f403b16ba2edc78d2095a3
#
_cell.length_a   1.000
_cell.length_b   1.000
_cell.length_c   1.000
_cell.angle_alpha   90.00
_cell.angle_beta   90.00
_cell.angle_gamma   90.00
#
_symmetry.space_group_name_H-M   'P 1'
#
loop_
_entity.id
_entity.type
_entity.pdbx_description
1 polymer ?
#
loop_
_entity_poly.entity_id
_entity_poly.type
_entity_poly.pdbx_seq_one_letter_code
_entity_poly.pdbx_strand_id
1 'polypeptide(L)'
;MTYREIGISIRSAYSQGWPDDASRLAFRTETRKLFRDAGWQVEEMPLDSGHCDTVRNGKDALYLHPTVFSGVMQEDHIPALQRLLDEANTFRTLGTRLYRECFDLTDEEYRQRLEEQAGQIDNAILEACRTKRRNLFHTGSIAERIGRQFAIRRLTDWEQSGPYIAEGYVGERIEQLIADGRLITAQTRYGQGLRTATETELEMEENADPMQMHF
;
A
#
# COMPACT_ATOMS: atom_id res chain seq x y z
N MET A 1 -9.14 18.47 0.02
CA MET A 1 -9.76 17.60 -1.01
C MET A 1 -9.60 16.18 -0.57
N THR A 2 -10.66 15.40 -0.56
CA THR A 2 -10.63 13.99 -0.15
C THR A 2 -10.51 13.12 -1.38
N TYR A 3 -9.55 12.21 -1.39
CA TYR A 3 -9.35 11.23 -2.44
C TYR A 3 -9.73 9.84 -1.94
N ARG A 4 -10.18 9.00 -2.85
CA ARG A 4 -10.53 7.61 -2.57
C ARG A 4 -9.86 6.67 -3.55
N GLU A 5 -9.35 5.56 -3.03
CA GLU A 5 -9.06 4.40 -3.85
C GLU A 5 -10.39 3.73 -4.20
N ILE A 6 -10.67 3.58 -5.48
CA ILE A 6 -11.95 3.07 -5.96
C ILE A 6 -11.78 1.83 -6.83
N GLY A 7 -12.84 1.04 -6.90
CA GLY A 7 -13.01 -0.01 -7.89
C GLY A 7 -14.44 0.05 -8.43
N ILE A 8 -14.55 0.11 -9.75
CA ILE A 8 -15.83 0.11 -10.45
C ILE A 8 -15.93 -1.18 -11.24
N SER A 9 -16.83 -2.07 -10.81
CA SER A 9 -17.07 -3.32 -11.50
C SER A 9 -17.76 -3.04 -12.83
N ILE A 10 -17.20 -3.58 -13.90
CA ILE A 10 -17.72 -3.43 -15.27
C ILE A 10 -18.34 -4.76 -15.69
N ARG A 11 -19.61 -4.71 -16.10
CA ARG A 11 -20.26 -5.85 -16.73
C ARG A 11 -20.09 -5.71 -18.25
N SER A 12 -19.01 -6.24 -18.78
CA SER A 12 -18.82 -6.35 -20.23
C SER A 12 -19.22 -7.74 -20.71
N ALA A 13 -19.41 -7.87 -22.03
CA ALA A 13 -19.58 -9.18 -22.65
C ALA A 13 -18.36 -10.11 -22.44
N TYR A 14 -17.25 -9.53 -22.00
CA TYR A 14 -15.95 -10.17 -21.84
C TYR A 14 -15.58 -10.44 -20.37
N SER A 15 -16.52 -10.33 -19.46
CA SER A 15 -16.28 -10.52 -18.01
C SER A 15 -15.76 -11.93 -17.62
N GLN A 16 -15.83 -12.87 -18.52
CA GLN A 16 -15.31 -14.24 -18.35
C GLN A 16 -13.97 -14.49 -19.08
N GLY A 17 -13.35 -13.46 -19.59
CA GLY A 17 -12.13 -13.50 -20.38
C GLY A 17 -12.34 -12.97 -21.80
N TRP A 18 -11.25 -12.78 -22.50
CA TRP A 18 -11.28 -12.33 -23.89
C TRP A 18 -11.45 -13.54 -24.79
N PRO A 19 -12.48 -13.59 -25.64
CA PRO A 19 -12.64 -14.71 -26.58
C PRO A 19 -11.53 -14.72 -27.64
N ASP A 20 -11.03 -13.54 -28.00
CA ASP A 20 -9.97 -13.33 -28.99
C ASP A 20 -9.35 -11.92 -28.86
N ASP A 21 -8.24 -11.70 -29.57
CA ASP A 21 -7.55 -10.42 -29.59
C ASP A 21 -8.36 -9.30 -30.26
N ALA A 22 -9.22 -9.63 -31.23
CA ALA A 22 -10.06 -8.63 -31.89
C ALA A 22 -11.09 -8.06 -30.90
N SER A 23 -11.71 -8.90 -30.09
CA SER A 23 -12.64 -8.48 -29.04
C SER A 23 -11.96 -7.61 -28.00
N ARG A 24 -10.74 -8.01 -27.60
CA ARG A 24 -9.92 -7.24 -26.67
C ARG A 24 -9.55 -5.86 -27.24
N LEU A 25 -9.17 -5.80 -28.50
CA LEU A 25 -8.85 -4.55 -29.17
C LEU A 25 -10.09 -3.65 -29.30
N ALA A 26 -11.24 -4.21 -29.67
CA ALA A 26 -12.50 -3.47 -29.77
C ALA A 26 -12.86 -2.82 -28.41
N PHE A 27 -12.84 -3.59 -27.33
CA PHE A 27 -13.10 -3.07 -25.97
C PHE A 27 -12.16 -1.92 -25.63
N ARG A 28 -10.84 -2.10 -25.83
CA ARG A 28 -9.85 -1.07 -25.50
C ARG A 28 -10.08 0.18 -26.36
N THR A 29 -10.37 0.01 -27.63
CA THR A 29 -10.63 1.13 -28.55
C THR A 29 -11.84 1.96 -28.11
N GLU A 30 -12.95 1.30 -27.79
CA GLU A 30 -14.16 1.96 -27.31
C GLU A 30 -13.94 2.64 -25.96
N THR A 31 -13.24 1.99 -25.02
CA THR A 31 -12.95 2.54 -23.72
C THR A 31 -12.02 3.75 -23.82
N ARG A 32 -10.96 3.68 -24.62
CA ARG A 32 -10.08 4.80 -24.93
C ARG A 32 -10.84 5.99 -25.49
N LYS A 33 -11.73 5.73 -26.45
CA LYS A 33 -12.55 6.76 -27.06
C LYS A 33 -13.45 7.43 -26.01
N LEU A 34 -14.15 6.65 -25.20
CA LEU A 34 -15.03 7.15 -24.13
C LEU A 34 -14.32 8.15 -23.23
N PHE A 35 -13.14 7.78 -22.73
CA PHE A 35 -12.38 8.65 -21.83
C PHE A 35 -11.78 9.87 -22.54
N ARG A 36 -11.31 9.73 -23.78
CA ARG A 36 -10.85 10.89 -24.56
C ARG A 36 -11.96 11.89 -24.85
N ASP A 37 -13.13 11.40 -25.24
CA ASP A 37 -14.30 12.27 -25.50
C ASP A 37 -14.74 13.01 -24.22
N ALA A 38 -14.50 12.42 -23.05
CA ALA A 38 -14.71 13.04 -21.76
C ALA A 38 -13.56 13.93 -21.27
N GLY A 39 -12.53 14.14 -22.07
CA GLY A 39 -11.39 15.02 -21.77
C GLY A 39 -10.27 14.40 -20.94
N TRP A 40 -10.27 13.08 -20.76
CA TRP A 40 -9.21 12.39 -20.03
C TRP A 40 -8.00 12.13 -20.92
N GLN A 41 -6.81 12.20 -20.34
CA GLN A 41 -5.59 11.70 -20.96
C GLN A 41 -5.59 10.17 -20.92
N VAL A 42 -5.25 9.53 -22.05
CA VAL A 42 -5.21 8.06 -22.17
C VAL A 42 -3.79 7.62 -22.47
N GLU A 43 -3.21 6.89 -21.54
CA GLU A 43 -1.95 6.19 -21.71
C GLU A 43 -2.22 4.77 -22.22
N GLU A 44 -1.83 4.53 -23.47
CA GLU A 44 -2.12 3.27 -24.15
C GLU A 44 -1.01 2.26 -23.91
N MET A 45 -1.38 1.06 -23.50
CA MET A 45 -0.46 -0.06 -23.38
C MET A 45 -0.55 -0.97 -24.60
N PRO A 46 0.55 -1.59 -25.04
CA PRO A 46 0.52 -2.60 -26.11
C PRO A 46 -0.39 -3.77 -25.72
N LEU A 47 -1.04 -4.39 -26.71
CA LEU A 47 -1.96 -5.51 -26.46
C LEU A 47 -1.28 -6.74 -25.85
N ASP A 48 -0.04 -6.96 -26.22
CA ASP A 48 0.81 -8.09 -25.80
C ASP A 48 1.54 -7.83 -24.47
N SER A 49 1.50 -6.61 -23.95
CA SER A 49 2.20 -6.25 -22.70
C SER A 49 1.64 -6.91 -21.45
N GLY A 50 0.41 -7.43 -21.51
CA GLY A 50 -0.30 -7.89 -20.31
C GLY A 50 -0.81 -6.77 -19.38
N HIS A 51 -0.49 -5.51 -19.68
CA HIS A 51 -0.90 -4.35 -18.91
C HIS A 51 -2.20 -3.73 -19.43
N CYS A 52 -2.91 -3.03 -18.52
CA CYS A 52 -4.11 -2.28 -18.85
C CYS A 52 -3.76 -0.84 -19.23
N ASP A 53 -4.62 -0.23 -20.06
CA ASP A 53 -4.52 1.21 -20.30
C ASP A 53 -4.77 1.98 -19.00
N THR A 54 -4.14 3.15 -18.88
CA THR A 54 -4.36 4.07 -17.76
C THR A 54 -4.99 5.36 -18.28
N VAL A 55 -5.96 5.89 -17.57
CA VAL A 55 -6.55 7.20 -17.88
C VAL A 55 -6.36 8.14 -16.72
N ARG A 56 -6.12 9.42 -17.02
CA ARG A 56 -5.84 10.47 -16.03
C ARG A 56 -6.61 11.74 -16.32
N ASN A 57 -7.09 12.37 -15.24
CA ASN A 57 -7.66 13.70 -15.28
C ASN A 57 -7.21 14.47 -14.04
N GLY A 58 -6.18 15.31 -14.17
CA GLY A 58 -5.49 15.91 -13.04
C GLY A 58 -4.82 14.84 -12.18
N LYS A 59 -5.24 14.74 -10.91
CA LYS A 59 -4.77 13.70 -9.97
C LYS A 59 -5.64 12.44 -9.97
N ASP A 60 -6.77 12.46 -10.65
CA ASP A 60 -7.58 11.26 -10.84
C ASP A 60 -6.90 10.31 -11.82
N ALA A 61 -6.83 9.05 -11.49
CA ALA A 61 -6.20 8.04 -12.33
C ALA A 61 -6.90 6.69 -12.20
N LEU A 62 -7.11 6.01 -13.33
CA LEU A 62 -7.75 4.69 -13.37
C LEU A 62 -7.01 3.74 -14.31
N TYR A 63 -6.87 2.50 -13.89
CA TYR A 63 -6.56 1.34 -14.73
C TYR A 63 -7.84 0.79 -15.37
N LEU A 64 -7.82 0.59 -16.65
CA LEU A 64 -8.98 0.15 -17.43
C LEU A 64 -8.93 -1.36 -17.67
N HIS A 65 -9.15 -2.15 -16.63
CA HIS A 65 -9.27 -3.60 -16.77
C HIS A 65 -10.69 -3.96 -17.26
N PRO A 66 -10.86 -4.99 -18.11
CA PRO A 66 -12.16 -5.36 -18.69
C PRO A 66 -13.27 -5.70 -17.70
N THR A 67 -12.93 -6.09 -16.49
CA THR A 67 -13.90 -6.46 -15.46
C THR A 67 -14.03 -5.44 -14.32
N VAL A 68 -13.03 -4.56 -14.17
CA VAL A 68 -12.99 -3.56 -13.12
C VAL A 68 -12.13 -2.38 -13.57
N PHE A 69 -12.64 -1.17 -13.40
CA PHE A 69 -11.79 0.02 -13.42
C PHE A 69 -11.38 0.30 -12.00
N SER A 70 -10.09 0.41 -11.75
CA SER A 70 -9.55 0.64 -10.41
C SER A 70 -8.53 1.77 -10.42
N GLY A 71 -8.46 2.50 -9.33
CA GLY A 71 -7.52 3.59 -9.21
C GLY A 71 -7.84 4.53 -8.06
N VAL A 72 -7.48 5.79 -8.22
CA VAL A 72 -7.72 6.85 -7.24
C VAL A 72 -8.47 8.01 -7.86
N MET A 73 -9.42 8.57 -7.13
CA MET A 73 -10.20 9.72 -7.57
C MET A 73 -10.52 10.66 -6.41
N GLN A 74 -10.63 11.93 -6.75
CA GLN A 74 -11.26 12.89 -5.85
C GLN A 74 -12.72 12.49 -5.62
N GLU A 75 -13.15 12.48 -4.36
CA GLU A 75 -14.49 11.98 -3.97
C GLU A 75 -15.62 12.64 -4.75
N ASP A 76 -15.53 13.95 -4.95
CA ASP A 76 -16.55 14.74 -5.68
C ASP A 76 -16.64 14.40 -7.17
N HIS A 77 -15.60 13.76 -7.76
CA HIS A 77 -15.58 13.38 -9.17
C HIS A 77 -16.18 11.99 -9.43
N ILE A 78 -16.31 11.16 -8.40
CA ILE A 78 -16.83 9.78 -8.54
C ILE A 78 -18.24 9.74 -9.17
N PRO A 79 -19.20 10.59 -8.77
CA PRO A 79 -20.53 10.60 -9.40
C PRO A 79 -20.51 10.98 -10.88
N ALA A 80 -19.57 11.82 -11.31
CA ALA A 80 -19.43 12.20 -12.71
C ALA A 80 -18.89 11.02 -13.56
N LEU A 81 -17.88 10.30 -13.02
CA LEU A 81 -17.38 9.08 -13.65
C LEU A 81 -18.49 8.03 -13.77
N GLN A 82 -19.27 7.83 -12.69
CA GLN A 82 -20.38 6.87 -12.71
C GLN A 82 -21.38 7.19 -13.82
N ARG A 83 -21.79 8.45 -13.95
CA ARG A 83 -22.69 8.88 -15.06
C ARG A 83 -22.08 8.63 -16.41
N LEU A 84 -20.78 8.95 -16.62
CA LEU A 84 -20.09 8.70 -17.87
C LEU A 84 -20.15 7.23 -18.28
N LEU A 85 -19.97 6.32 -17.32
CA LEU A 85 -20.00 4.88 -17.58
C LEU A 85 -21.43 4.36 -17.77
N ASP A 86 -22.42 4.90 -17.06
CA ASP A 86 -23.85 4.52 -17.19
C ASP A 86 -24.42 4.96 -18.52
N GLU A 87 -24.00 6.09 -19.07
CA GLU A 87 -24.41 6.60 -20.38
C GLU A 87 -23.79 5.83 -21.55
N ALA A 88 -22.67 5.12 -21.31
CA ALA A 88 -22.02 4.32 -22.33
C ALA A 88 -22.77 3.01 -22.56
N ASN A 89 -23.34 2.83 -23.78
CA ASN A 89 -24.15 1.64 -24.12
C ASN A 89 -23.38 0.33 -24.05
N THR A 90 -22.05 0.36 -24.11
CA THR A 90 -21.17 -0.81 -24.14
C THR A 90 -20.78 -1.28 -22.74
N PHE A 91 -20.86 -0.39 -21.73
CA PHE A 91 -20.41 -0.67 -20.37
C PHE A 91 -21.60 -0.63 -19.41
N ARG A 92 -21.73 -1.68 -18.60
CA ARG A 92 -22.66 -1.69 -17.49
C ARG A 92 -21.88 -1.71 -16.18
N THR A 93 -21.95 -0.62 -15.44
CA THR A 93 -21.40 -0.58 -14.10
C THR A 93 -22.28 -1.35 -13.14
N LEU A 94 -21.67 -2.13 -12.26
CA LEU A 94 -22.37 -2.87 -11.19
C LEU A 94 -22.41 -2.10 -9.88
N GLY A 95 -21.85 -0.92 -9.87
CA GLY A 95 -21.72 -0.05 -8.70
C GLY A 95 -20.28 0.29 -8.38
N THR A 96 -20.12 1.40 -7.71
CA THR A 96 -18.83 1.89 -7.22
C THR A 96 -18.60 1.34 -5.82
N ARG A 97 -17.43 0.79 -5.58
CA ARG A 97 -16.97 0.42 -4.24
C ARG A 97 -15.87 1.37 -3.82
N LEU A 98 -16.11 2.10 -2.74
CA LEU A 98 -15.09 2.92 -2.10
C LEU A 98 -14.31 2.04 -1.14
N TYR A 99 -13.00 1.99 -1.31
CA TYR A 99 -12.17 1.12 -0.51
C TYR A 99 -11.47 1.86 0.62
N ARG A 100 -10.68 2.88 0.31
CA ARG A 100 -9.82 3.54 1.29
C ARG A 100 -9.64 5.01 0.98
N GLU A 101 -9.43 5.79 2.02
CA GLU A 101 -8.95 7.16 1.86
C GLU A 101 -7.53 7.16 1.31
N CYS A 102 -7.29 8.06 0.36
CA CYS A 102 -5.97 8.33 -0.18
C CYS A 102 -5.59 9.78 0.13
N PHE A 103 -4.33 9.99 0.41
CA PHE A 103 -3.81 11.28 0.80
C PHE A 103 -2.80 11.79 -0.23
N ASP A 104 -2.87 13.09 -0.51
CA ASP A 104 -1.89 13.77 -1.35
C ASP A 104 -0.73 14.21 -0.44
N LEU A 105 0.19 13.29 -0.19
CA LEU A 105 1.31 13.48 0.72
C LEU A 105 2.64 13.35 -0.02
N THR A 106 3.58 14.20 0.33
CA THR A 106 5.00 14.02 0.03
C THR A 106 5.59 12.89 0.89
N ASP A 107 6.79 12.42 0.56
CA ASP A 107 7.50 11.42 1.37
C ASP A 107 7.77 11.93 2.79
N GLU A 108 8.09 13.21 2.94
CA GLU A 108 8.35 13.84 4.23
C GLU A 108 7.09 13.91 5.10
N GLU A 109 5.96 14.34 4.53
CA GLU A 109 4.67 14.36 5.22
C GLU A 109 4.20 12.95 5.60
N TYR A 110 4.50 11.96 4.76
CA TYR A 110 4.22 10.56 5.07
C TYR A 110 5.05 10.09 6.27
N ARG A 111 6.36 10.36 6.27
CA ARG A 111 7.24 10.02 7.40
C ARG A 111 6.80 10.72 8.68
N GLN A 112 6.41 11.99 8.63
CA GLN A 112 5.90 12.72 9.78
C GLN A 112 4.65 12.04 10.38
N ARG A 113 3.73 11.56 9.56
CA ARG A 113 2.55 10.82 10.04
C ARG A 113 2.91 9.47 10.68
N LEU A 114 3.93 8.80 10.19
CA LEU A 114 4.45 7.58 10.85
C LEU A 114 5.09 7.93 12.19
N GLU A 115 5.84 9.03 12.28
CA GLU A 115 6.45 9.53 13.50
C GLU A 115 5.40 9.84 14.57
N GLU A 116 4.28 10.44 14.20
CA GLU A 116 3.14 10.67 15.11
C GLU A 116 2.58 9.35 15.70
N GLN A 117 2.82 8.23 15.03
CA GLN A 117 2.41 6.89 15.45
C GLN A 117 3.55 6.03 16.00
N ALA A 118 4.77 6.60 16.18
CA ALA A 118 5.98 5.87 16.57
C ALA A 118 5.77 4.95 17.76
N GLY A 119 5.11 5.45 18.82
CA GLY A 119 4.83 4.66 20.01
C GLY A 119 3.88 3.47 19.77
N GLN A 120 2.93 3.60 18.84
CA GLN A 120 2.05 2.50 18.45
C GLN A 120 2.79 1.47 17.62
N ILE A 121 3.66 1.93 16.73
CA ILE A 121 4.54 1.10 15.90
C ILE A 121 5.50 0.30 16.80
N ASP A 122 6.15 0.95 17.75
CA ASP A 122 7.04 0.30 18.72
C ASP A 122 6.31 -0.80 19.52
N ASN A 123 5.11 -0.49 20.01
CA ASN A 123 4.31 -1.47 20.74
C ASN A 123 3.91 -2.66 19.85
N ALA A 124 3.56 -2.42 18.58
CA ALA A 124 3.24 -3.49 17.63
C ALA A 124 4.47 -4.37 17.33
N ILE A 125 5.66 -3.78 17.22
CA ILE A 125 6.93 -4.50 17.04
C ILE A 125 7.22 -5.37 18.28
N LEU A 126 7.16 -4.78 19.47
CA LEU A 126 7.42 -5.51 20.72
C LEU A 126 6.44 -6.66 20.93
N GLU A 127 5.15 -6.43 20.68
CA GLU A 127 4.13 -7.48 20.77
C GLU A 127 4.37 -8.60 19.75
N ALA A 128 4.75 -8.26 18.53
CA ALA A 128 5.11 -9.24 17.51
C ALA A 128 6.29 -10.12 17.96
N CYS A 129 7.24 -9.57 18.70
CA CYS A 129 8.40 -10.27 19.22
C CYS A 129 8.13 -11.07 20.50
N ARG A 130 7.09 -10.69 21.28
CA ARG A 130 6.66 -11.43 22.49
C ARG A 130 5.99 -12.75 22.18
N THR A 131 5.16 -12.77 21.16
CA THR A 131 4.14 -13.84 20.96
C THR A 131 4.71 -15.16 20.48
N LYS A 132 6.00 -15.29 20.20
CA LYS A 132 6.51 -16.54 19.60
C LYS A 132 7.82 -17.04 20.16
N ARG A 133 7.71 -17.81 21.21
CA ARG A 133 8.82 -18.60 21.77
C ARG A 133 9.46 -19.61 20.80
N ARG A 134 8.86 -19.90 19.63
CA ARG A 134 9.34 -20.93 18.70
C ARG A 134 9.77 -20.46 17.33
N ASN A 135 9.32 -19.30 16.87
CA ASN A 135 9.70 -18.75 15.57
C ASN A 135 10.08 -17.28 15.74
N LEU A 136 11.34 -17.04 15.98
CA LEU A 136 11.86 -15.67 15.93
C LEU A 136 11.76 -15.18 14.48
N PHE A 137 11.14 -14.03 14.30
CA PHE A 137 11.01 -13.43 12.99
C PHE A 137 12.30 -12.75 12.58
N HIS A 138 12.65 -12.90 11.31
CA HIS A 138 13.65 -12.03 10.71
C HIS A 138 13.15 -10.60 10.71
N THR A 139 14.07 -9.66 10.90
CA THR A 139 13.79 -8.21 10.93
C THR A 139 12.95 -7.77 9.73
N GLY A 140 13.30 -8.19 8.52
CA GLY A 140 12.55 -7.86 7.31
C GLY A 140 11.10 -8.33 7.31
N SER A 141 10.80 -9.53 7.83
CA SER A 141 9.42 -10.05 7.90
C SER A 141 8.57 -9.28 8.92
N ILE A 142 9.18 -8.77 10.00
CA ILE A 142 8.48 -7.92 10.97
C ILE A 142 8.24 -6.54 10.34
N ALA A 143 9.24 -5.95 9.72
CA ALA A 143 9.16 -4.65 9.07
C ALA A 143 8.06 -4.63 7.99
N GLU A 144 8.03 -5.64 7.11
CA GLU A 144 6.99 -5.77 6.09
C GLU A 144 5.59 -5.88 6.71
N ARG A 145 5.41 -6.77 7.70
CA ARG A 145 4.10 -7.00 8.30
C ARG A 145 3.57 -5.78 9.05
N ILE A 146 4.41 -5.17 9.89
CA ILE A 146 4.04 -3.98 10.66
C ILE A 146 3.93 -2.78 9.73
N GLY A 147 4.84 -2.63 8.77
CA GLY A 147 4.77 -1.60 7.74
C GLY A 147 3.43 -1.61 6.99
N ARG A 148 2.94 -2.78 6.60
CA ARG A 148 1.61 -2.92 5.97
C ARG A 148 0.45 -2.53 6.91
N GLN A 149 0.59 -2.74 8.21
CA GLN A 149 -0.43 -2.38 9.20
C GLN A 149 -0.57 -0.86 9.35
N PHE A 150 0.54 -0.13 9.33
CA PHE A 150 0.59 1.32 9.53
C PHE A 150 0.71 2.11 8.23
N ALA A 151 0.75 1.44 7.09
CA ALA A 151 0.84 2.09 5.79
C ALA A 151 -0.34 3.03 5.53
N ILE A 152 -0.01 4.24 5.12
CA ILE A 152 -0.96 5.26 4.70
C ILE A 152 -1.05 5.20 3.18
N ARG A 153 -2.25 5.20 2.63
CA ARG A 153 -2.42 5.22 1.17
C ARG A 153 -2.19 6.64 0.64
N ARG A 154 -1.27 6.76 -0.31
CA ARG A 154 -1.01 8.01 -1.03
C ARG A 154 -1.51 7.92 -2.47
N LEU A 155 -1.79 9.07 -3.06
CA LEU A 155 -2.16 9.16 -4.47
C LEU A 155 -1.07 8.59 -5.40
N THR A 156 0.19 8.79 -5.06
CA THR A 156 1.33 8.33 -5.85
C THR A 156 1.63 6.84 -5.72
N ASP A 157 1.08 6.17 -4.70
CA ASP A 157 1.40 4.77 -4.38
C ASP A 157 0.35 3.78 -4.93
N TRP A 158 -0.77 4.25 -5.49
CA TRP A 158 -1.83 3.36 -5.94
C TRP A 158 -1.38 2.38 -7.04
N GLU A 159 -0.38 2.77 -7.83
CA GLU A 159 0.26 1.95 -8.86
C GLU A 159 1.33 1.01 -8.30
N GLN A 160 1.76 1.23 -7.08
CA GLN A 160 2.85 0.48 -6.45
C GLN A 160 2.29 -0.61 -5.52
N SER A 161 2.93 -1.75 -5.52
CA SER A 161 2.48 -2.93 -4.77
C SER A 161 3.16 -3.08 -3.41
N GLY A 162 3.46 -2.00 -2.69
CA GLY A 162 4.11 -2.17 -1.39
C GLY A 162 4.08 -0.96 -0.45
N PRO A 163 4.19 -1.18 0.85
CA PRO A 163 4.27 -0.15 1.87
C PRO A 163 5.72 0.32 2.11
N TYR A 164 6.49 0.54 1.06
CA TYR A 164 7.96 0.72 1.13
C TYR A 164 8.45 1.77 2.14
N ILE A 165 7.77 2.93 2.23
CA ILE A 165 8.16 3.98 3.20
C ILE A 165 7.85 3.51 4.63
N ALA A 166 6.65 2.94 4.87
CA ALA A 166 6.27 2.45 6.18
C ALA A 166 7.14 1.25 6.61
N GLU A 167 7.49 0.37 5.67
CA GLU A 167 8.38 -0.76 5.91
C GLU A 167 9.79 -0.29 6.30
N GLY A 168 10.35 0.67 5.56
CA GLY A 168 11.64 1.29 5.87
C GLY A 168 11.64 1.95 7.25
N TYR A 169 10.61 2.74 7.54
CA TYR A 169 10.44 3.39 8.85
C TYR A 169 10.35 2.39 9.99
N VAL A 170 9.58 1.30 9.83
CA VAL A 170 9.52 0.22 10.84
C VAL A 170 10.87 -0.45 11.03
N GLY A 171 11.67 -0.62 9.95
CA GLY A 171 13.04 -1.10 10.04
C GLY A 171 13.90 -0.21 10.94
N GLU A 172 13.86 1.10 10.72
CA GLU A 172 14.56 2.10 11.56
C GLU A 172 14.13 2.03 13.04
N ARG A 173 12.81 1.86 13.30
CA ARG A 173 12.30 1.70 14.67
C ARG A 173 12.78 0.40 15.32
N ILE A 174 12.90 -0.70 14.58
CA ILE A 174 13.46 -1.95 15.09
C ILE A 174 14.92 -1.75 15.49
N GLU A 175 15.72 -1.07 14.67
CA GLU A 175 17.13 -0.76 14.99
C GLU A 175 17.23 0.10 16.26
N GLN A 176 16.36 1.10 16.42
CA GLN A 176 16.30 1.92 17.62
C GLN A 176 15.94 1.09 18.86
N LEU A 177 14.92 0.22 18.77
CA LEU A 177 14.53 -0.65 19.89
C LEU A 177 15.62 -1.65 20.29
N ILE A 178 16.47 -2.05 19.34
CA ILE A 178 17.67 -2.86 19.64
C ILE A 178 18.72 -2.00 20.35
N ALA A 179 18.97 -0.79 19.86
CA ALA A 179 19.92 0.14 20.49
C ALA A 179 19.49 0.52 21.92
N ASP A 180 18.18 0.63 22.17
CA ASP A 180 17.60 0.91 23.48
C ASP A 180 17.53 -0.34 24.39
N GLY A 181 18.07 -1.49 23.96
CA GLY A 181 18.04 -2.74 24.71
C GLY A 181 16.65 -3.40 24.85
N ARG A 182 15.61 -2.83 24.27
CA ARG A 182 14.22 -3.33 24.35
C ARG A 182 13.95 -4.53 23.46
N LEU A 183 14.71 -4.66 22.37
CA LEU A 183 14.78 -5.83 21.52
C LEU A 183 16.18 -6.42 21.54
N ILE A 184 16.25 -7.73 21.55
CA ILE A 184 17.51 -8.47 21.53
C ILE A 184 17.54 -9.37 20.32
N THR A 185 18.69 -9.39 19.62
CA THR A 185 18.94 -10.34 18.56
C THR A 185 19.28 -11.70 19.18
N ALA A 186 18.71 -12.76 18.64
CA ALA A 186 18.95 -14.13 19.08
C ALA A 186 19.24 -15.03 17.89
N GLN A 187 20.26 -15.88 18.04
CA GLN A 187 20.61 -16.86 17.02
C GLN A 187 19.62 -18.04 17.07
N THR A 188 19.11 -18.41 15.94
CA THR A 188 18.26 -19.59 15.76
C THR A 188 18.87 -20.55 14.75
N ARG A 189 18.31 -21.76 14.64
CA ARG A 189 18.71 -22.71 13.59
C ARG A 189 18.42 -22.22 12.16
N TYR A 190 17.60 -21.19 12.01
CA TYR A 190 17.23 -20.61 10.71
C TYR A 190 17.86 -19.22 10.47
N GLY A 191 18.80 -18.80 11.33
CA GLY A 191 19.44 -17.49 11.26
C GLY A 191 19.13 -16.60 12.44
N GLN A 192 19.44 -15.32 12.31
CA GLN A 192 19.24 -14.33 13.34
C GLN A 192 17.78 -13.87 13.40
N GLY A 193 17.20 -13.83 14.60
CA GLY A 193 15.85 -13.36 14.86
C GLY A 193 15.81 -12.37 16.01
N LEU A 194 14.63 -11.82 16.29
CA LEU A 194 14.38 -10.82 17.33
C LEU A 194 13.52 -11.39 18.45
N ARG A 195 13.78 -10.97 19.67
CA ARG A 195 12.92 -11.18 20.84
C ARG A 195 12.89 -9.92 21.71
N THR A 196 11.86 -9.77 22.51
CA THR A 196 11.86 -8.74 23.56
C THR A 196 12.89 -9.05 24.65
N ALA A 197 13.47 -8.01 25.24
CA ALA A 197 14.27 -8.14 26.45
C ALA A 197 13.41 -8.67 27.61
N THR A 198 14.01 -9.40 28.52
CA THR A 198 13.39 -9.81 29.79
C THR A 198 13.49 -8.68 30.80
N GLU A 199 12.65 -8.69 31.85
CA GLU A 199 12.71 -7.71 32.93
C GLU A 199 14.11 -7.65 33.57
N THR A 200 14.73 -8.80 33.80
CA THR A 200 16.08 -8.89 34.38
C THR A 200 17.15 -8.26 33.45
N GLU A 201 17.03 -8.43 32.12
CA GLU A 201 17.97 -7.82 31.17
C GLU A 201 17.80 -6.29 31.14
N LEU A 202 16.58 -5.76 31.24
CA LEU A 202 16.30 -4.32 31.34
C LEU A 202 16.83 -3.72 32.65
N GLU A 203 16.64 -4.39 33.81
CA GLU A 203 17.17 -3.97 35.09
C GLU A 203 18.70 -3.96 35.14
N MET A 204 19.36 -4.88 34.42
CA MET A 204 20.82 -4.90 34.33
C MET A 204 21.36 -3.73 33.50
N GLU A 205 20.67 -3.29 32.45
CA GLU A 205 21.06 -2.11 31.67
C GLU A 205 20.85 -0.80 32.47
N GLU A 206 19.73 -0.65 33.18
CA GLU A 206 19.48 0.53 34.02
C GLU A 206 20.52 0.66 35.17
N ASN A 207 21.05 -0.46 35.64
CA ASN A 207 22.05 -0.49 36.71
C ASN A 207 23.51 -0.51 36.20
N ALA A 208 23.72 -0.53 34.88
CA ALA A 208 25.04 -0.37 34.28
C ALA A 208 25.44 1.11 34.33
N ASP A 209 25.98 1.53 35.52
CA ASP A 209 26.44 2.87 35.78
C ASP A 209 27.52 3.30 34.75
N PRO A 210 27.38 4.46 34.08
CA PRO A 210 28.37 4.94 33.11
C PRO A 210 29.73 5.33 33.75
N MET A 211 29.90 5.15 35.03
CA MET A 211 31.11 5.56 35.78
C MET A 211 32.24 4.53 35.84
N GLN A 212 32.17 3.38 35.19
CA GLN A 212 33.27 2.38 35.25
C GLN A 212 34.14 2.31 33.99
N MET A 213 34.20 3.32 33.17
CA MET A 213 35.22 3.42 32.09
C MET A 213 36.27 4.50 32.43
N HIS A 214 36.90 4.35 33.52
CA HIS A 214 38.20 4.96 33.79
C HIS A 214 39.17 3.88 34.25
N PHE A 215 39.85 3.27 33.27
CA PHE A 215 41.24 2.84 33.45
C PHE A 215 41.87 2.69 32.06
#